data_96ddc8d9d87d7f95a1e0de30cf27e263
#
_entry.id   96ddc8d9d87d7f95a1e0de30cf27e263
#
_cell.length_a   1.000
_cell.length_b   1.000
_cell.length_c   1.000
_cell.angle_alpha   90.00
_cell.angle_beta   90.00
_cell.angle_gamma   90.00
#
_symmetry.space_group_name_H-M   'P 1'
#
loop_
_entity.id
_entity.type
_entity.pdbx_description
1 polymer ?
#
loop_
_entity_poly.entity_id
_entity_poly.type
_entity_poly.pdbx_seq_one_letter_code
_entity_poly.pdbx_strand_id
1 'polypeptide(L)'
;MTLEHTTEGNLIVDELVKAGFPCAVGPSLGHATKFELQNKTWTTPGVLAKAGCQVSIITDAPVTPQKYLSLCAAMAVRAGMEPYEALKAITINPAKHLGIEDRVGSLEVGKDADILIFSGDPLDGISLPDQVLVDGKLIENTSGQL
;
A
#
# COMPACT_ATOMS: atom_id res chain seq x y z
N MET A 1 -2.49 -18.43 -3.06
CA MET A 1 -1.22 -18.33 -2.25
C MET A 1 -0.65 -16.96 -2.49
N THR A 2 -0.15 -16.31 -1.46
CA THR A 2 0.40 -14.95 -1.46
C THR A 2 1.78 -14.96 -0.80
N LEU A 3 2.62 -14.00 -1.13
CA LEU A 3 3.95 -13.85 -0.53
C LEU A 3 3.94 -12.64 0.38
N GLU A 4 4.04 -12.90 1.68
CA GLU A 4 4.06 -11.85 2.70
C GLU A 4 5.50 -11.41 3.01
N HIS A 5 5.63 -10.15 3.48
CA HIS A 5 6.91 -9.55 3.90
C HIS A 5 8.00 -9.59 2.80
N THR A 6 7.62 -9.35 1.54
CA THR A 6 8.53 -9.41 0.38
C THR A 6 9.45 -8.17 0.33
N THR A 7 10.05 -7.80 1.48
CA THR A 7 10.82 -6.56 1.66
C THR A 7 12.10 -6.50 0.84
N GLU A 8 12.69 -7.65 0.54
CA GLU A 8 13.89 -7.81 -0.28
C GLU A 8 13.60 -8.49 -1.64
N GLY A 9 12.33 -8.52 -2.07
CA GLY A 9 11.90 -9.14 -3.34
C GLY A 9 12.58 -8.58 -4.58
N ASN A 10 13.13 -7.36 -4.50
CA ASN A 10 13.93 -6.78 -5.58
C ASN A 10 15.21 -7.58 -5.89
N LEU A 11 15.66 -8.47 -5.02
CA LEU A 11 16.83 -9.32 -5.25
C LEU A 11 16.52 -10.58 -6.07
N ILE A 12 15.24 -10.96 -6.20
CA ILE A 12 14.76 -12.19 -6.86
C ILE A 12 13.56 -11.90 -7.78
N VAL A 13 13.60 -10.79 -8.51
CA VAL A 13 12.45 -10.30 -9.31
C VAL A 13 11.99 -11.33 -10.34
N ASP A 14 12.93 -11.94 -11.08
CA ASP A 14 12.62 -12.89 -12.15
C ASP A 14 11.91 -14.14 -11.62
N GLU A 15 12.31 -14.61 -10.44
CA GLU A 15 11.69 -15.73 -9.75
C GLU A 15 10.27 -15.38 -9.29
N LEU A 16 10.07 -14.16 -8.76
CA LEU A 16 8.75 -13.71 -8.32
C LEU A 16 7.79 -13.52 -9.49
N VAL A 17 8.26 -12.93 -10.59
CA VAL A 17 7.47 -12.81 -11.84
C VAL A 17 7.08 -14.19 -12.37
N LYS A 18 8.03 -15.12 -12.43
CA LYS A 18 7.78 -16.49 -12.89
C LYS A 18 6.81 -17.23 -11.98
N ALA A 19 6.88 -17.01 -10.68
CA ALA A 19 5.98 -17.64 -9.70
C ALA A 19 4.54 -17.09 -9.81
N GLY A 20 4.36 -15.82 -10.21
CA GLY A 20 3.06 -15.19 -10.44
C GLY A 20 2.20 -14.99 -9.19
N PHE A 21 2.78 -15.03 -8.00
CA PHE A 21 2.05 -14.80 -6.76
C PHE A 21 1.99 -13.30 -6.41
N PRO A 22 0.86 -12.81 -5.85
CA PRO A 22 0.80 -11.49 -5.26
C PRO A 22 1.83 -11.31 -4.15
N CYS A 23 2.46 -10.13 -4.12
CA CYS A 23 3.51 -9.79 -3.17
C CYS A 23 3.03 -8.69 -2.21
N ALA A 24 3.02 -8.95 -0.91
CA ALA A 24 2.83 -7.95 0.12
C ALA A 24 4.20 -7.44 0.59
N VAL A 25 4.53 -6.19 0.25
CA VAL A 25 5.83 -5.58 0.51
C VAL A 25 5.75 -4.69 1.75
N GLY A 26 6.50 -5.04 2.76
CA GLY A 26 6.57 -4.33 4.02
C GLY A 26 6.83 -5.28 5.21
N PRO A 27 7.04 -4.73 6.41
CA PRO A 27 7.12 -3.31 6.77
C PRO A 27 8.44 -2.69 6.30
N SER A 28 8.38 -1.56 5.59
CA SER A 28 9.59 -0.88 5.13
C SER A 28 9.99 0.29 6.05
N LEU A 29 9.04 0.85 6.80
CA LEU A 29 9.29 1.86 7.81
C LEU A 29 9.91 1.23 9.07
N GLY A 30 10.99 1.83 9.56
CA GLY A 30 11.74 1.33 10.71
C GLY A 30 13.07 0.65 10.35
N HIS A 31 13.74 0.14 11.38
CA HIS A 31 15.07 -0.44 11.23
C HIS A 31 15.03 -1.89 10.71
N ALA A 32 16.14 -2.30 10.07
CA ALA A 32 16.41 -3.71 9.79
C ALA A 32 16.81 -4.42 11.10
N THR A 33 15.83 -4.92 11.83
CA THR A 33 16.04 -5.55 13.14
C THR A 33 16.50 -7.00 13.06
N LYS A 34 16.41 -7.59 11.86
CA LYS A 34 16.76 -8.99 11.59
C LYS A 34 17.72 -9.06 10.43
N PHE A 35 18.56 -10.09 10.39
CA PHE A 35 19.55 -10.30 9.33
C PHE A 35 18.90 -10.36 7.94
N GLU A 36 17.76 -11.02 7.82
CA GLU A 36 16.98 -11.15 6.58
C GLU A 36 16.34 -9.86 6.09
N LEU A 37 16.47 -8.75 6.83
CA LEU A 37 15.96 -7.43 6.45
C LEU A 37 17.07 -6.43 6.11
N GLN A 38 18.32 -6.87 6.09
CA GLN A 38 19.48 -5.97 5.95
C GLN A 38 19.52 -5.21 4.62
N ASN A 39 18.93 -5.78 3.55
CA ASN A 39 18.91 -5.17 2.21
C ASN A 39 17.54 -4.56 1.86
N LYS A 40 16.63 -4.47 2.82
CA LYS A 40 15.31 -3.88 2.54
C LYS A 40 15.46 -2.45 2.04
N THR A 41 14.70 -2.10 1.03
CA THR A 41 14.75 -0.78 0.42
C THR A 41 13.36 -0.31 0.00
N TRP A 42 13.18 1.00 -0.03
CA TRP A 42 11.96 1.63 -0.54
C TRP A 42 11.76 1.45 -2.05
N THR A 43 12.78 1.01 -2.79
CA THR A 43 12.67 0.73 -4.23
C THR A 43 11.95 -0.58 -4.53
N THR A 44 11.91 -1.54 -3.59
CA THR A 44 11.34 -2.88 -3.80
C THR A 44 9.92 -2.86 -4.37
N PRO A 45 8.94 -2.09 -3.81
CA PRO A 45 7.59 -2.07 -4.37
C PRO A 45 7.56 -1.63 -5.84
N GLY A 46 8.31 -0.57 -6.17
CA GLY A 46 8.37 -0.03 -7.53
C GLY A 46 9.04 -0.98 -8.51
N VAL A 47 10.12 -1.64 -8.10
CA VAL A 47 10.82 -2.64 -8.93
C VAL A 47 9.90 -3.82 -9.28
N LEU A 48 9.20 -4.36 -8.27
CA LEU A 48 8.28 -5.48 -8.46
C LEU A 48 7.06 -5.07 -9.31
N ALA A 49 6.46 -3.91 -9.05
CA ALA A 49 5.33 -3.41 -9.85
C ALA A 49 5.72 -3.20 -11.31
N LYS A 50 6.90 -2.60 -11.58
CA LYS A 50 7.43 -2.40 -12.92
C LYS A 50 7.70 -3.72 -13.66
N ALA A 51 8.06 -4.76 -12.92
CA ALA A 51 8.26 -6.10 -13.48
C ALA A 51 6.94 -6.86 -13.73
N GLY A 52 5.78 -6.29 -13.34
CA GLY A 52 4.45 -6.88 -13.55
C GLY A 52 3.92 -7.70 -12.38
N CYS A 53 4.59 -7.71 -11.23
CA CYS A 53 4.05 -8.33 -10.02
C CYS A 53 2.86 -7.54 -9.49
N GLN A 54 1.84 -8.23 -8.97
CA GLN A 54 0.78 -7.59 -8.19
C GLN A 54 1.32 -7.25 -6.80
N VAL A 55 1.53 -5.97 -6.55
CA VAL A 55 2.14 -5.47 -5.31
C VAL A 55 1.08 -4.88 -4.40
N SER A 56 1.10 -5.27 -3.13
CA SER A 56 0.44 -4.59 -2.02
C SER A 56 1.50 -4.03 -1.08
N ILE A 57 1.35 -2.77 -0.63
CA ILE A 57 2.21 -2.19 0.39
C ILE A 57 1.55 -2.42 1.74
N ILE A 58 2.32 -2.93 2.72
CA ILE A 58 1.82 -3.24 4.06
C ILE A 58 2.65 -2.57 5.15
N THR A 59 2.00 -2.28 6.26
CA THR A 59 2.64 -1.77 7.49
C THR A 59 3.01 -2.87 8.46
N ASP A 60 2.40 -4.06 8.30
CA ASP A 60 2.53 -5.18 9.26
C ASP A 60 2.18 -4.73 10.70
N ALA A 61 1.05 -4.01 10.83
CA ALA A 61 0.62 -3.50 12.14
C ALA A 61 0.54 -4.63 13.19
N PRO A 62 1.11 -4.44 14.38
CA PRO A 62 1.55 -3.17 15.00
C PRO A 62 3.02 -2.79 14.78
N VAL A 63 3.78 -3.51 13.94
CA VAL A 63 5.21 -3.21 13.67
C VAL A 63 5.37 -1.76 13.19
N THR A 64 4.57 -1.36 12.21
CA THR A 64 4.36 0.04 11.84
C THR A 64 2.87 0.33 12.04
N PRO A 65 2.49 1.39 12.77
CA PRO A 65 1.08 1.73 12.92
C PRO A 65 0.39 1.94 11.57
N GLN A 66 -0.83 1.39 11.41
CA GLN A 66 -1.55 1.39 10.14
C GLN A 66 -1.81 2.78 9.57
N LYS A 67 -1.92 3.81 10.41
CA LYS A 67 -2.07 5.20 9.99
C LYS A 67 -0.93 5.72 9.09
N TYR A 68 0.21 5.03 9.05
CA TYR A 68 1.35 5.37 8.18
C TYR A 68 1.35 4.64 6.84
N LEU A 69 0.24 3.99 6.46
CA LEU A 69 0.17 3.26 5.19
C LEU A 69 0.37 4.19 3.98
N SER A 70 -0.29 5.37 3.97
CA SER A 70 -0.11 6.38 2.92
C SER A 70 1.33 6.91 2.86
N LEU A 71 1.97 7.11 4.02
CA LEU A 71 3.39 7.49 4.09
C LEU A 71 4.28 6.40 3.49
N CYS A 72 4.00 5.11 3.74
CA CYS A 72 4.76 4.02 3.12
C CYS A 72 4.64 4.04 1.59
N ALA A 73 3.45 4.30 1.06
CA ALA A 73 3.24 4.45 -0.38
C ALA A 73 3.95 5.69 -0.95
N ALA A 74 3.88 6.83 -0.25
CA ALA A 74 4.60 8.05 -0.62
C ALA A 74 6.13 7.83 -0.68
N MET A 75 6.68 7.10 0.28
CA MET A 75 8.12 6.76 0.27
C MET A 75 8.50 5.84 -0.89
N ALA A 76 7.62 4.92 -1.28
CA ALA A 76 7.83 4.10 -2.48
C ALA A 76 7.82 4.96 -3.76
N VAL A 77 6.93 5.95 -3.86
CA VAL A 77 6.91 6.93 -4.98
C VAL A 77 8.21 7.73 -5.01
N ARG A 78 8.66 8.25 -3.87
CA ARG A 78 9.95 8.96 -3.79
C ARG A 78 11.14 8.09 -4.19
N ALA A 79 11.03 6.78 -4.01
CA ALA A 79 12.04 5.80 -4.42
C ALA A 79 11.89 5.34 -5.89
N GLY A 80 10.96 5.92 -6.65
CA GLY A 80 10.79 5.70 -8.08
C GLY A 80 9.62 4.81 -8.48
N MET A 81 8.72 4.46 -7.57
CA MET A 81 7.47 3.79 -7.93
C MET A 81 6.55 4.78 -8.66
N GLU A 82 5.84 4.31 -9.69
CA GLU A 82 4.86 5.11 -10.39
C GLU A 82 3.70 5.47 -9.44
N PRO A 83 3.23 6.75 -9.33
CA PRO A 83 2.25 7.17 -8.34
C PRO A 83 0.93 6.40 -8.38
N TYR A 84 0.41 6.12 -9.59
CA TYR A 84 -0.84 5.36 -9.71
C TYR A 84 -0.69 3.90 -9.30
N GLU A 85 0.48 3.30 -9.56
CA GLU A 85 0.80 1.96 -9.04
C GLU A 85 0.88 1.94 -7.52
N ALA A 86 1.43 3.01 -6.90
CA ALA A 86 1.47 3.13 -5.44
C ALA A 86 0.06 3.28 -4.84
N LEU A 87 -0.84 4.05 -5.47
CA LEU A 87 -2.26 4.10 -5.08
C LEU A 87 -2.91 2.73 -5.18
N LYS A 88 -2.74 2.02 -6.29
CA LYS A 88 -3.26 0.66 -6.45
C LYS A 88 -2.71 -0.29 -5.39
N ALA A 89 -1.45 -0.12 -5.01
CA ALA A 89 -0.79 -0.98 -4.02
C ALA A 89 -1.33 -0.83 -2.59
N ILE A 90 -2.09 0.23 -2.30
CA ILE A 90 -2.75 0.45 -0.99
C ILE A 90 -4.28 0.43 -1.08
N THR A 91 -4.84 0.14 -2.25
CA THR A 91 -6.29 0.12 -2.49
C THR A 91 -6.75 -1.18 -3.17
N ILE A 92 -6.79 -1.20 -4.51
CA ILE A 92 -7.35 -2.33 -5.27
C ILE A 92 -6.46 -3.60 -5.21
N ASN A 93 -5.14 -3.46 -5.14
CA ASN A 93 -4.26 -4.63 -5.10
C ASN A 93 -4.41 -5.42 -3.79
N PRO A 94 -4.42 -4.80 -2.57
CA PRO A 94 -4.74 -5.54 -1.36
C PRO A 94 -6.17 -6.10 -1.36
N ALA A 95 -7.15 -5.42 -1.96
CA ALA A 95 -8.50 -5.98 -2.12
C ALA A 95 -8.47 -7.29 -2.94
N LYS A 96 -7.76 -7.30 -4.06
CA LYS A 96 -7.53 -8.51 -4.87
C LYS A 96 -6.74 -9.59 -4.12
N HIS A 97 -5.77 -9.18 -3.32
CA HIS A 97 -4.98 -10.08 -2.49
C HIS A 97 -5.85 -10.85 -1.49
N LEU A 98 -6.88 -10.18 -0.96
CA LEU A 98 -7.85 -10.73 -0.02
C LEU A 98 -9.08 -11.38 -0.69
N GLY A 99 -9.27 -11.20 -2.02
CA GLY A 99 -10.43 -11.69 -2.76
C GLY A 99 -11.73 -10.93 -2.44
N ILE A 100 -11.63 -9.63 -2.17
CA ILE A 100 -12.76 -8.75 -1.85
C ILE A 100 -12.86 -7.54 -2.81
N GLU A 101 -12.18 -7.61 -3.94
CA GLU A 101 -12.12 -6.55 -4.95
C GLU A 101 -13.48 -6.23 -5.59
N ASP A 102 -14.44 -7.15 -5.54
CA ASP A 102 -15.81 -6.91 -6.00
C ASP A 102 -16.57 -5.93 -5.10
N ARG A 103 -16.09 -5.72 -3.87
CA ARG A 103 -16.73 -4.86 -2.87
C ARG A 103 -15.99 -3.56 -2.61
N VAL A 104 -14.65 -3.58 -2.59
CA VAL A 104 -13.83 -2.46 -2.14
C VAL A 104 -12.59 -2.27 -3.04
N GLY A 105 -11.83 -1.19 -2.79
CA GLY A 105 -10.53 -0.94 -3.39
C GLY A 105 -10.56 -0.12 -4.67
N SER A 106 -11.73 0.19 -5.23
CA SER A 106 -11.89 1.10 -6.39
C SER A 106 -13.23 1.82 -6.34
N LEU A 107 -13.32 2.94 -7.04
CA LEU A 107 -14.54 3.74 -7.18
C LEU A 107 -15.36 3.22 -8.38
N GLU A 108 -16.22 2.27 -8.14
CA GLU A 108 -17.09 1.66 -9.13
C GLU A 108 -18.51 1.51 -8.61
N VAL A 109 -19.51 1.59 -9.51
CA VAL A 109 -20.92 1.41 -9.15
C VAL A 109 -21.14 0.01 -8.60
N GLY A 110 -21.75 -0.06 -7.41
CA GLY A 110 -22.07 -1.32 -6.73
C GLY A 110 -21.05 -1.73 -5.66
N LYS A 111 -19.93 -1.02 -5.54
CA LYS A 111 -18.97 -1.22 -4.44
C LYS A 111 -19.34 -0.42 -3.20
N ASP A 112 -18.81 -0.85 -2.06
CA ASP A 112 -18.94 -0.15 -0.79
C ASP A 112 -18.31 1.25 -0.93
N ALA A 113 -19.00 2.28 -0.48
CA ALA A 113 -18.56 3.67 -0.63
C ALA A 113 -17.63 4.09 0.53
N ASP A 114 -16.49 3.43 0.64
CA ASP A 114 -15.39 3.80 1.53
C ASP A 114 -14.45 4.73 0.78
N ILE A 115 -14.61 6.05 0.99
CA ILE A 115 -14.00 7.07 0.14
C ILE A 115 -13.24 8.09 0.98
N LEU A 116 -12.02 8.39 0.57
CA LEU A 116 -11.21 9.48 1.09
C LEU A 116 -11.18 10.62 0.05
N ILE A 117 -11.45 11.84 0.48
CA ILE A 117 -11.39 13.04 -0.36
C ILE A 117 -10.24 13.91 0.12
N PHE A 118 -9.35 14.28 -0.80
CA PHE A 118 -8.19 15.11 -0.54
C PHE A 118 -8.26 16.36 -1.41
N SER A 119 -7.88 17.52 -0.89
CA SER A 119 -7.65 18.74 -1.67
C SER A 119 -6.27 18.79 -2.33
N GLY A 120 -5.36 17.92 -1.91
CA GLY A 120 -3.98 17.79 -2.42
C GLY A 120 -3.65 16.36 -2.86
N ASP A 121 -2.35 16.10 -3.02
CA ASP A 121 -1.85 14.77 -3.39
C ASP A 121 -1.89 13.83 -2.17
N PRO A 122 -2.64 12.72 -2.19
CA PRO A 122 -2.69 11.75 -1.11
C PRO A 122 -1.34 11.06 -0.86
N LEU A 123 -0.40 11.17 -1.80
CA LEU A 123 0.94 10.56 -1.73
C LEU A 123 2.07 11.57 -1.46
N ASP A 124 1.77 12.78 -1.00
CA ASP A 124 2.81 13.73 -0.56
C ASP A 124 3.46 13.32 0.78
N GLY A 125 2.85 12.37 1.50
CA GLY A 125 3.31 11.81 2.77
C GLY A 125 2.89 12.58 4.02
N ILE A 126 2.24 13.74 3.87
CA ILE A 126 1.77 14.59 4.98
C ILE A 126 0.30 14.99 4.88
N SER A 127 -0.30 14.93 3.69
CA SER A 127 -1.72 15.26 3.49
C SER A 127 -2.63 14.30 4.24
N LEU A 128 -3.63 14.87 4.89
CA LEU A 128 -4.74 14.15 5.49
C LEU A 128 -5.99 14.33 4.63
N PRO A 129 -6.91 13.36 4.64
CA PRO A 129 -8.17 13.52 3.91
C PRO A 129 -9.01 14.66 4.51
N ASP A 130 -9.56 15.49 3.63
CA ASP A 130 -10.53 16.54 4.02
C ASP A 130 -11.85 15.92 4.46
N GLN A 131 -12.24 14.82 3.81
CA GLN A 131 -13.46 14.08 4.13
C GLN A 131 -13.20 12.57 4.07
N VAL A 132 -13.87 11.86 4.97
CA VAL A 132 -13.84 10.39 5.04
C VAL A 132 -15.29 9.90 4.98
N LEU A 133 -15.59 9.05 4.00
CA LEU A 133 -16.85 8.34 3.94
C LEU A 133 -16.59 6.86 4.24
N VAL A 134 -17.48 6.28 5.05
CA VAL A 134 -17.52 4.85 5.34
C VAL A 134 -18.93 4.35 5.03
N ASP A 135 -19.05 3.39 4.16
CA ASP A 135 -20.33 2.86 3.68
C ASP A 135 -21.27 4.01 3.20
N GLY A 136 -20.70 4.98 2.48
CA GLY A 136 -21.39 6.16 1.96
C GLY A 136 -21.78 7.21 2.98
N LYS A 137 -21.42 7.03 4.25
CA LYS A 137 -21.73 8.00 5.33
C LYS A 137 -20.51 8.84 5.65
N LEU A 138 -20.67 10.15 5.64
CA LEU A 138 -19.63 11.08 6.05
C LEU A 138 -19.31 10.85 7.54
N ILE A 139 -18.05 10.61 7.84
CA ILE A 139 -17.54 10.50 9.21
C ILE A 139 -17.18 11.90 9.68
N GLU A 140 -17.89 12.39 10.68
CA GLU A 140 -17.55 13.65 11.34
C GLU A 140 -16.29 13.46 12.18
N ASN A 141 -15.30 14.31 11.96
CA ASN A 141 -14.12 14.35 12.81
C ASN A 141 -14.49 15.02 14.14
N THR A 142 -14.94 14.22 15.10
CA THR A 142 -15.33 14.71 16.45
C THR A 142 -14.13 14.94 17.36
N SER A 143 -12.95 14.51 16.95
CA SER A 143 -11.69 14.72 17.68
C SER A 143 -10.86 15.78 16.96
N GLY A 144 -10.97 17.04 17.35
CA GLY A 144 -10.05 18.11 16.97
C GLY A 144 -8.63 17.91 17.54
N GLN A 145 -8.14 16.67 17.55
CA GLN A 145 -6.81 16.28 17.98
C GLN A 145 -6.19 15.41 16.90
N LEU A 146 -5.33 16.04 16.10
CA LEU A 146 -4.22 15.36 15.46
C LEU A 146 -3.09 15.19 16.46
#